data_e0a3d7d2622eebb65e883b7b593fadaf
#
_entry.id   e0a3d7d2622eebb65e883b7b593fadaf
#
_cell.length_a   1.000
_cell.length_b   1.000
_cell.length_c   1.000
_cell.angle_alpha   90.00
_cell.angle_beta   90.00
_cell.angle_gamma   90.00
#
_symmetry.space_group_name_H-M   'P 1'
#
loop_
_entity.id
_entity.type
_entity.pdbx_description
1 polymer ?
#
loop_
_entity_poly.entity_id
_entity_poly.type
_entity_poly.pdbx_seq_one_letter_code
_entity_poly.pdbx_strand_id
1 'polypeptide(L)'
;MKLDLEGRIALVTGSSQGIGAAIAAGLARAGAMVGVNGRDAERLDKGIEQLRAEVPDGRFVAIAADVATEEGAARAVDALPTADILVNNLGVFEPRPALEITDDEWRRYFEINVLAAVRLTRAYLPRMMARGWGRVLYISSDSAVVIPPEMIHYGMTKTALLAVSRGFAKEAAGSGVTVNSVIAGPTHTEGVEEFVRELVGADLPWDEAQGLFMRDHRPQSLLRRLIEPEEIAHLVVYLSSPLASATTGGALRADGGYVDSVLP
;
A
#
# COMPACT_ATOMS: atom_id res chain seq x y z
N MET A 1 -10.15 -22.56 -0.18
CA MET A 1 -10.63 -21.60 -1.20
C MET A 1 -9.41 -21.18 -1.98
N LYS A 2 -9.37 -21.36 -3.32
CA LYS A 2 -8.25 -20.92 -4.15
C LYS A 2 -8.57 -19.51 -4.65
N LEU A 3 -7.67 -18.55 -4.39
CA LEU A 3 -7.71 -17.23 -5.01
C LEU A 3 -7.04 -17.36 -6.37
N ASP A 4 -7.76 -17.07 -7.44
CA ASP A 4 -7.29 -17.24 -8.82
C ASP A 4 -7.35 -15.90 -9.55
N LEU A 5 -6.17 -15.43 -9.96
CA LEU A 5 -5.95 -14.19 -10.70
C LEU A 5 -5.26 -14.48 -12.07
N GLU A 6 -5.35 -15.73 -12.56
CA GLU A 6 -4.77 -16.09 -13.85
C GLU A 6 -5.32 -15.19 -14.96
N GLY A 7 -4.45 -14.72 -15.84
CA GLY A 7 -4.79 -13.78 -16.91
C GLY A 7 -5.00 -12.33 -16.49
N ARG A 8 -4.92 -12.01 -15.18
CA ARG A 8 -5.02 -10.63 -14.69
C ARG A 8 -3.66 -9.92 -14.70
N ILE A 9 -3.72 -8.61 -14.91
CA ILE A 9 -2.57 -7.70 -14.90
C ILE A 9 -2.72 -6.78 -13.70
N ALA A 10 -1.72 -6.77 -12.82
CA ALA A 10 -1.68 -5.90 -11.67
C ALA A 10 -0.56 -4.86 -11.78
N LEU A 11 -0.80 -3.65 -11.29
CA LEU A 11 0.24 -2.66 -10.99
C LEU A 11 0.26 -2.42 -9.48
N VAL A 12 1.45 -2.56 -8.87
CA VAL A 12 1.66 -2.23 -7.46
C VAL A 12 2.70 -1.10 -7.39
N THR A 13 2.32 0.05 -6.85
CA THR A 13 3.25 1.19 -6.72
C THR A 13 4.13 1.06 -5.49
N GLY A 14 5.40 1.49 -5.59
CA GLY A 14 6.36 1.38 -4.48
C GLY A 14 6.55 -0.07 -4.01
N SER A 15 6.75 -0.99 -4.96
CA SER A 15 6.75 -2.43 -4.71
C SER A 15 8.11 -3.12 -4.87
N SER A 16 9.20 -2.36 -4.85
CA SER A 16 10.56 -2.91 -4.84
C SER A 16 10.96 -3.52 -3.49
N GLN A 17 10.22 -3.25 -2.40
CA GLN A 17 10.48 -3.75 -1.05
C GLN A 17 9.24 -3.66 -0.15
N GLY A 18 9.31 -4.21 1.07
CA GLY A 18 8.33 -4.07 2.15
C GLY A 18 6.93 -4.57 1.76
N ILE A 19 5.89 -3.86 2.23
CA ILE A 19 4.47 -4.22 1.98
C ILE A 19 4.18 -4.35 0.49
N GLY A 20 4.71 -3.44 -0.34
CA GLY A 20 4.49 -3.48 -1.78
C GLY A 20 5.06 -4.72 -2.44
N ALA A 21 6.26 -5.18 -2.04
CA ALA A 21 6.87 -6.40 -2.54
C ALA A 21 6.08 -7.64 -2.12
N ALA A 22 5.65 -7.72 -0.85
CA ALA A 22 4.82 -8.82 -0.37
C ALA A 22 3.47 -8.90 -1.12
N ILE A 23 2.86 -7.74 -1.40
CA ILE A 23 1.64 -7.67 -2.24
C ILE A 23 1.93 -8.18 -3.65
N ALA A 24 3.04 -7.75 -4.27
CA ALA A 24 3.43 -8.20 -5.61
C ALA A 24 3.66 -9.72 -5.66
N ALA A 25 4.35 -10.28 -4.66
CA ALA A 25 4.54 -11.71 -4.51
C ALA A 25 3.20 -12.45 -4.35
N GLY A 26 2.31 -11.96 -3.48
CA GLY A 26 1.00 -12.56 -3.24
C GLY A 26 0.11 -12.58 -4.49
N LEU A 27 0.07 -11.48 -5.26
CA LEU A 27 -0.68 -11.39 -6.52
C LEU A 27 -0.10 -12.33 -7.58
N ALA A 28 1.25 -12.43 -7.67
CA ALA A 28 1.91 -13.34 -8.59
C ALA A 28 1.66 -14.82 -8.24
N ARG A 29 1.70 -15.19 -6.95
CA ARG A 29 1.32 -16.55 -6.49
C ARG A 29 -0.13 -16.90 -6.84
N ALA A 30 -1.01 -15.91 -6.88
CA ALA A 30 -2.39 -16.07 -7.30
C ALA A 30 -2.56 -16.13 -8.84
N GLY A 31 -1.48 -15.97 -9.63
CA GLY A 31 -1.48 -16.11 -11.08
C GLY A 31 -1.46 -14.80 -11.88
N ALA A 32 -1.47 -13.65 -11.23
CA ALA A 32 -1.42 -12.37 -11.92
C ALA A 32 -0.02 -12.10 -12.55
N MET A 33 0.01 -11.36 -13.66
CA MET A 33 1.21 -10.66 -14.09
C MET A 33 1.30 -9.36 -13.31
N VAL A 34 2.46 -9.06 -12.71
CA VAL A 34 2.59 -7.91 -11.80
C VAL A 34 3.62 -6.90 -12.32
N GLY A 35 3.17 -5.68 -12.61
CA GLY A 35 4.03 -4.52 -12.75
C GLY A 35 4.56 -4.10 -11.38
N VAL A 36 5.86 -4.26 -11.17
CA VAL A 36 6.59 -3.86 -9.96
C VAL A 36 7.15 -2.48 -10.19
N ASN A 37 6.74 -1.50 -9.39
CA ASN A 37 7.14 -0.11 -9.57
C ASN A 37 8.12 0.38 -8.50
N GLY A 38 9.13 1.08 -8.94
CA GLY A 38 10.08 1.83 -8.15
C GLY A 38 10.71 2.96 -8.95
N ARG A 39 11.17 4.02 -8.29
CA ARG A 39 11.82 5.17 -8.97
C ARG A 39 13.31 4.92 -9.28
N ASP A 40 13.96 4.11 -8.47
CA ASP A 40 15.36 3.72 -8.61
C ASP A 40 15.44 2.38 -9.33
N ALA A 41 16.06 2.37 -10.52
CA ALA A 41 16.12 1.20 -11.39
C ALA A 41 16.94 0.06 -10.76
N GLU A 42 18.07 0.36 -10.11
CA GLU A 42 18.93 -0.65 -9.50
C GLU A 42 18.23 -1.37 -8.33
N ARG A 43 17.58 -0.60 -7.46
CA ARG A 43 16.77 -1.14 -6.35
C ARG A 43 15.58 -1.94 -6.88
N LEU A 44 14.96 -1.46 -7.95
CA LEU A 44 13.85 -2.16 -8.60
C LEU A 44 14.28 -3.53 -9.16
N ASP A 45 15.42 -3.58 -9.84
CA ASP A 45 15.95 -4.83 -10.39
C ASP A 45 16.28 -5.83 -9.28
N LYS A 46 16.94 -5.40 -8.20
CA LYS A 46 17.19 -6.25 -7.01
C LYS A 46 15.89 -6.76 -6.39
N GLY A 47 14.89 -5.90 -6.25
CA GLY A 47 13.57 -6.31 -5.74
C GLY A 47 12.89 -7.35 -6.62
N ILE A 48 12.98 -7.21 -7.94
CA ILE A 48 12.43 -8.20 -8.88
C ILE A 48 13.20 -9.52 -8.83
N GLU A 49 14.52 -9.50 -8.66
CA GLU A 49 15.31 -10.72 -8.46
C GLU A 49 14.88 -11.48 -7.20
N GLN A 50 14.65 -10.78 -6.10
CA GLN A 50 14.12 -11.35 -4.85
C GLN A 50 12.72 -11.93 -5.07
N LEU A 51 11.83 -11.21 -5.74
CA LEU A 51 10.48 -11.68 -6.07
C LEU A 51 10.49 -12.94 -6.93
N ARG A 52 11.40 -13.04 -7.89
CA ARG A 52 11.59 -14.24 -8.74
C ARG A 52 12.14 -15.43 -7.96
N ALA A 53 13.02 -15.19 -6.99
CA ALA A 53 13.51 -16.23 -6.10
C ALA A 53 12.40 -16.77 -5.19
N GLU A 54 11.51 -15.89 -4.70
CA GLU A 54 10.40 -16.23 -3.82
C GLU A 54 9.21 -16.85 -4.56
N VAL A 55 8.95 -16.41 -5.80
CA VAL A 55 7.86 -16.90 -6.67
C VAL A 55 8.45 -17.25 -8.05
N PRO A 56 9.08 -18.42 -8.21
CA PRO A 56 9.79 -18.78 -9.45
C PRO A 56 8.92 -18.75 -10.72
N ASP A 57 7.63 -19.11 -10.60
CA ASP A 57 6.66 -19.07 -11.70
C ASP A 57 5.97 -17.71 -11.85
N GLY A 58 6.35 -16.71 -11.03
CA GLY A 58 5.78 -15.37 -11.02
C GLY A 58 6.16 -14.57 -12.27
N ARG A 59 5.20 -13.85 -12.82
CA ARG A 59 5.39 -12.97 -13.99
C ARG A 59 5.52 -11.52 -13.52
N PHE A 60 6.74 -10.99 -13.54
CA PHE A 60 7.06 -9.63 -13.08
C PHE A 60 7.57 -8.77 -14.22
N VAL A 61 7.07 -7.52 -14.27
CA VAL A 61 7.48 -6.49 -15.24
C VAL A 61 8.00 -5.29 -14.46
N ALA A 62 9.22 -4.83 -14.77
CA ALA A 62 9.80 -3.64 -14.15
C ALA A 62 9.14 -2.36 -14.67
N ILE A 63 8.69 -1.49 -13.75
CA ILE A 63 8.13 -0.17 -14.05
C ILE A 63 9.00 0.88 -13.35
N ALA A 64 10.12 1.24 -13.99
CA ALA A 64 11.05 2.24 -13.47
C ALA A 64 10.50 3.66 -13.70
N ALA A 65 9.74 4.16 -12.74
CA ALA A 65 9.10 5.47 -12.83
C ALA A 65 8.86 6.07 -11.44
N ASP A 66 9.11 7.36 -11.27
CA ASP A 66 8.68 8.10 -10.08
C ASP A 66 7.23 8.55 -10.25
N VAL A 67 6.30 7.70 -9.85
CA VAL A 67 4.85 7.95 -9.99
C VAL A 67 4.33 9.05 -9.06
N ALA A 68 5.18 9.63 -8.20
CA ALA A 68 4.85 10.84 -7.48
C ALA A 68 4.79 12.07 -8.40
N THR A 69 5.48 12.04 -9.55
CA THR A 69 5.42 13.10 -10.56
C THR A 69 4.38 12.80 -11.64
N GLU A 70 3.90 13.83 -12.33
CA GLU A 70 2.97 13.67 -13.44
C GLU A 70 3.60 12.89 -14.61
N GLU A 71 4.85 13.23 -14.96
CA GLU A 71 5.61 12.57 -16.01
C GLU A 71 5.93 11.11 -15.66
N GLY A 72 6.24 10.84 -14.40
CA GLY A 72 6.50 9.48 -13.96
C GLY A 72 5.24 8.61 -13.95
N ALA A 73 4.10 9.18 -13.55
CA ALA A 73 2.81 8.50 -13.65
C ALA A 73 2.45 8.19 -15.12
N ALA A 74 2.67 9.14 -16.04
CA ALA A 74 2.48 8.92 -17.47
C ALA A 74 3.39 7.79 -18.00
N ARG A 75 4.70 7.81 -17.68
CA ARG A 75 5.63 6.73 -18.03
C ARG A 75 5.20 5.36 -17.49
N ALA A 76 4.68 5.31 -16.27
CA ALA A 76 4.18 4.04 -15.72
C ALA A 76 2.97 3.51 -16.51
N VAL A 77 2.07 4.38 -16.92
CA VAL A 77 0.91 4.04 -17.75
C VAL A 77 1.34 3.61 -19.15
N ASP A 78 2.35 4.26 -19.74
CA ASP A 78 2.88 3.89 -21.07
C ASP A 78 3.59 2.52 -21.03
N ALA A 79 4.32 2.23 -19.96
CA ALA A 79 5.01 0.95 -19.74
C ALA A 79 4.04 -0.21 -19.46
N LEU A 80 2.90 0.07 -18.81
CA LEU A 80 1.85 -0.90 -18.51
C LEU A 80 0.47 -0.32 -18.87
N PRO A 81 0.10 -0.27 -20.16
CA PRO A 81 -1.11 0.42 -20.62
C PRO A 81 -2.42 -0.18 -20.10
N THR A 82 -2.39 -1.43 -19.66
CA THR A 82 -3.54 -2.15 -19.13
C THR A 82 -3.23 -2.68 -17.74
N ALA A 83 -4.06 -2.34 -16.78
CA ALA A 83 -4.09 -2.99 -15.48
C ALA A 83 -5.55 -3.36 -15.14
N ASP A 84 -5.72 -4.57 -14.65
CA ASP A 84 -6.99 -5.04 -14.09
C ASP A 84 -7.05 -4.76 -12.58
N ILE A 85 -5.88 -4.77 -11.95
CA ILE A 85 -5.70 -4.52 -10.53
C ILE A 85 -4.71 -3.38 -10.36
N LEU A 86 -5.11 -2.31 -9.67
CA LEU A 86 -4.23 -1.20 -9.28
C LEU A 86 -4.12 -1.16 -7.77
N VAL A 87 -2.90 -1.34 -7.25
CA VAL A 87 -2.60 -1.19 -5.83
C VAL A 87 -1.76 0.08 -5.63
N ASN A 88 -2.40 1.12 -5.13
CA ASN A 88 -1.76 2.36 -4.75
C ASN A 88 -1.11 2.19 -3.37
N ASN A 89 0.13 1.71 -3.35
CA ASN A 89 0.89 1.43 -2.14
C ASN A 89 1.97 2.48 -1.85
N LEU A 90 2.44 3.23 -2.88
CA LEU A 90 3.48 4.25 -2.67
C LEU A 90 3.12 5.17 -1.51
N GLY A 91 4.09 5.42 -0.64
CA GLY A 91 3.97 6.37 0.45
C GLY A 91 5.30 6.63 1.15
N VAL A 92 5.41 7.79 1.74
CA VAL A 92 6.53 8.20 2.60
C VAL A 92 6.00 8.56 3.97
N PHE A 93 6.81 8.30 5.00
CA PHE A 93 6.53 8.67 6.38
C PHE A 93 7.86 9.02 7.06
N GLU A 94 7.85 10.04 7.89
CA GLU A 94 8.97 10.43 8.76
C GLU A 94 8.37 11.14 9.98
N PRO A 95 8.88 10.91 11.18
CA PRO A 95 8.50 11.71 12.34
C PRO A 95 9.02 13.14 12.22
N ARG A 96 8.21 14.09 12.66
CA ARG A 96 8.57 15.51 12.67
C ARG A 96 7.77 16.22 13.77
N PRO A 97 8.38 17.10 14.58
CA PRO A 97 7.62 17.93 15.52
C PRO A 97 6.53 18.72 14.79
N ALA A 98 5.30 18.63 15.27
CA ALA A 98 4.12 19.13 14.55
C ALA A 98 4.22 20.61 14.14
N LEU A 99 4.81 21.46 15.00
CA LEU A 99 4.95 22.89 14.75
C LEU A 99 6.15 23.25 13.85
N GLU A 100 6.99 22.27 13.51
CA GLU A 100 8.17 22.45 12.66
C GLU A 100 7.94 21.96 11.23
N ILE A 101 6.78 21.33 10.95
CA ILE A 101 6.44 20.86 9.61
C ILE A 101 6.19 22.06 8.70
N THR A 102 7.05 22.22 7.69
CA THR A 102 6.95 23.31 6.74
C THR A 102 5.83 23.11 5.72
N ASP A 103 5.37 24.20 5.10
CA ASP A 103 4.39 24.14 4.01
C ASP A 103 4.85 23.23 2.84
N ASP A 104 6.16 23.21 2.57
CA ASP A 104 6.71 22.39 1.49
C ASP A 104 6.70 20.89 1.85
N GLU A 105 6.92 20.54 3.12
CA GLU A 105 6.74 19.16 3.60
C GLU A 105 5.26 18.74 3.50
N TRP A 106 4.31 19.59 3.90
CA TRP A 106 2.89 19.32 3.72
C TRP A 106 2.54 19.05 2.26
N ARG A 107 3.01 19.90 1.32
CA ARG A 107 2.79 19.72 -0.13
C ARG A 107 3.45 18.44 -0.64
N ARG A 108 4.70 18.17 -0.25
CA ARG A 108 5.45 16.97 -0.63
C ARG A 108 4.71 15.69 -0.21
N TYR A 109 4.23 15.63 1.04
CA TYR A 109 3.50 14.46 1.53
C TYR A 109 2.17 14.27 0.79
N PHE A 110 1.45 15.34 0.54
CA PHE A 110 0.20 15.27 -0.22
C PHE A 110 0.45 14.82 -1.66
N GLU A 111 1.47 15.35 -2.30
CA GLU A 111 1.87 14.98 -3.67
C GLU A 111 2.19 13.49 -3.78
N ILE A 112 3.07 12.98 -2.91
CA ILE A 112 3.53 11.59 -2.97
C ILE A 112 2.45 10.61 -2.52
N ASN A 113 1.81 10.87 -1.38
CA ASN A 113 0.93 9.89 -0.75
C ASN A 113 -0.49 9.92 -1.32
N VAL A 114 -0.95 11.05 -1.87
CA VAL A 114 -2.33 11.22 -2.31
C VAL A 114 -2.42 11.41 -3.82
N LEU A 115 -1.77 12.45 -4.37
CA LEU A 115 -1.93 12.79 -5.79
C LEU A 115 -1.34 11.73 -6.73
N ALA A 116 -0.26 11.05 -6.36
CA ALA A 116 0.24 9.91 -7.12
C ALA A 116 -0.84 8.83 -7.32
N ALA A 117 -1.54 8.46 -6.25
CA ALA A 117 -2.62 7.48 -6.29
C ALA A 117 -3.82 7.98 -7.13
N VAL A 118 -4.17 9.26 -7.01
CA VAL A 118 -5.23 9.90 -7.81
C VAL A 118 -4.91 9.87 -9.30
N ARG A 119 -3.66 10.21 -9.70
CA ARG A 119 -3.22 10.20 -11.11
C ARG A 119 -3.37 8.82 -11.73
N LEU A 120 -2.85 7.80 -11.08
CA LEU A 120 -2.93 6.43 -11.60
C LEU A 120 -4.37 5.91 -11.62
N THR A 121 -5.17 6.21 -10.59
CA THR A 121 -6.58 5.83 -10.59
C THR A 121 -7.33 6.49 -11.75
N ARG A 122 -7.11 7.77 -12.00
CA ARG A 122 -7.70 8.48 -13.15
C ARG A 122 -7.30 7.89 -14.50
N ALA A 123 -6.10 7.36 -14.62
CA ALA A 123 -5.61 6.74 -15.84
C ALA A 123 -6.20 5.34 -16.10
N TYR A 124 -6.33 4.52 -15.06
CA TYR A 124 -6.75 3.12 -15.23
C TYR A 124 -8.26 2.89 -15.04
N LEU A 125 -8.91 3.61 -14.11
CA LEU A 125 -10.30 3.39 -13.74
C LEU A 125 -11.27 3.46 -14.92
N PRO A 126 -11.20 4.45 -15.86
CA PRO A 126 -12.11 4.49 -17.00
C PRO A 126 -11.99 3.26 -17.89
N ARG A 127 -10.77 2.74 -18.07
CA ARG A 127 -10.52 1.54 -18.87
C ARG A 127 -11.05 0.27 -18.18
N MET A 128 -10.95 0.19 -16.86
CA MET A 128 -11.53 -0.90 -16.05
C MET A 128 -13.06 -0.88 -16.15
N MET A 129 -13.67 0.29 -15.99
CA MET A 129 -15.13 0.46 -16.10
C MET A 129 -15.64 0.05 -17.49
N ALA A 130 -14.98 0.45 -18.56
CA ALA A 130 -15.33 0.09 -19.93
C ALA A 130 -15.26 -1.44 -20.18
N ARG A 131 -14.37 -2.15 -19.48
CA ARG A 131 -14.26 -3.62 -19.56
C ARG A 131 -15.19 -4.38 -18.60
N GLY A 132 -15.94 -3.68 -17.74
CA GLY A 132 -16.84 -4.28 -16.77
C GLY A 132 -16.14 -5.02 -15.63
N TRP A 133 -14.84 -4.80 -15.42
CA TRP A 133 -14.06 -5.44 -14.34
C TRP A 133 -12.84 -4.63 -13.96
N GLY A 134 -12.58 -4.53 -12.68
CA GLY A 134 -11.36 -3.90 -12.12
C GLY A 134 -11.33 -3.95 -10.60
N ARG A 135 -10.12 -3.79 -10.06
CA ARG A 135 -9.87 -3.71 -8.62
C ARG A 135 -8.91 -2.56 -8.36
N VAL A 136 -9.34 -1.58 -7.60
CA VAL A 136 -8.49 -0.45 -7.18
C VAL A 136 -8.38 -0.47 -5.67
N LEU A 137 -7.16 -0.52 -5.17
CA LEU A 137 -6.85 -0.59 -3.75
C LEU A 137 -5.93 0.56 -3.35
N TYR A 138 -6.18 1.12 -2.18
CA TYR A 138 -5.34 2.16 -1.57
C TYR A 138 -4.79 1.63 -0.26
N ILE A 139 -3.47 1.57 -0.14
CA ILE A 139 -2.83 1.17 1.11
C ILE A 139 -2.74 2.40 2.02
N SER A 140 -3.68 2.45 2.96
CA SER A 140 -3.72 3.44 4.02
C SER A 140 -2.97 2.92 5.25
N SER A 141 -3.21 3.51 6.41
CA SER A 141 -2.54 3.20 7.67
C SER A 141 -3.53 3.35 8.83
N ASP A 142 -3.27 2.68 9.94
CA ASP A 142 -3.86 2.96 11.24
C ASP A 142 -3.74 4.44 11.62
N SER A 143 -2.65 5.09 11.17
CA SER A 143 -2.45 6.54 11.30
C SER A 143 -3.48 7.40 10.55
N ALA A 144 -4.35 6.80 9.73
CA ALA A 144 -5.50 7.50 9.15
C ALA A 144 -6.64 7.70 10.17
N VAL A 145 -6.65 6.93 11.25
CA VAL A 145 -7.69 6.92 12.30
C VAL A 145 -7.12 7.35 13.65
N VAL A 146 -5.97 6.79 14.03
CA VAL A 146 -5.23 7.16 15.25
C VAL A 146 -4.00 7.96 14.81
N ILE A 147 -4.17 9.28 14.65
CA ILE A 147 -3.13 10.15 14.10
C ILE A 147 -2.01 10.34 15.11
N PRO A 148 -0.76 9.90 14.82
CA PRO A 148 0.35 10.12 15.74
C PRO A 148 0.73 11.62 15.77
N PRO A 149 0.94 12.20 16.95
CA PRO A 149 1.26 13.64 17.06
C PRO A 149 2.57 14.02 16.35
N GLU A 150 3.52 13.08 16.26
CA GLU A 150 4.80 13.26 15.58
C GLU A 150 4.73 13.05 14.05
N MET A 151 3.58 12.64 13.51
CA MET A 151 3.38 12.37 12.08
C MET A 151 2.03 12.86 11.57
N ILE A 152 1.59 14.05 12.00
CA ILE A 152 0.26 14.58 11.63
C ILE A 152 0.08 14.76 10.11
N HIS A 153 1.13 15.19 9.40
CA HIS A 153 1.13 15.35 7.95
C HIS A 153 0.98 13.99 7.23
N TYR A 154 1.62 12.93 7.73
CA TYR A 154 1.41 11.57 7.25
C TYR A 154 -0.03 11.10 7.52
N GLY A 155 -0.48 11.18 8.77
CA GLY A 155 -1.83 10.79 9.16
C GLY A 155 -2.90 11.48 8.32
N MET A 156 -2.78 12.79 8.07
CA MET A 156 -3.66 13.54 7.18
C MET A 156 -3.72 12.93 5.78
N THR A 157 -2.56 12.58 5.19
CA THR A 157 -2.55 11.99 3.85
C THR A 157 -3.20 10.62 3.81
N LYS A 158 -3.02 9.80 4.85
CA LYS A 158 -3.64 8.47 4.95
C LYS A 158 -5.14 8.54 5.20
N THR A 159 -5.62 9.55 5.94
CA THR A 159 -7.06 9.86 6.06
C THR A 159 -7.62 10.33 4.72
N ALA A 160 -6.91 11.19 3.99
CA ALA A 160 -7.32 11.66 2.67
C ALA A 160 -7.50 10.50 1.68
N LEU A 161 -6.64 9.47 1.71
CA LEU A 161 -6.80 8.28 0.87
C LEU A 161 -8.10 7.53 1.12
N LEU A 162 -8.62 7.49 2.35
CA LEU A 162 -9.93 6.87 2.65
C LEU A 162 -11.06 7.62 1.94
N ALA A 163 -11.03 8.95 1.97
CA ALA A 163 -12.01 9.79 1.28
C ALA A 163 -11.89 9.67 -0.25
N VAL A 164 -10.67 9.69 -0.79
CA VAL A 164 -10.38 9.49 -2.23
C VAL A 164 -10.90 8.15 -2.72
N SER A 165 -10.58 7.06 -2.00
CA SER A 165 -11.05 5.72 -2.30
C SER A 165 -12.58 5.66 -2.35
N ARG A 166 -13.26 6.23 -1.33
CA ARG A 166 -14.73 6.27 -1.27
C ARG A 166 -15.31 7.08 -2.43
N GLY A 167 -14.68 8.19 -2.83
CA GLY A 167 -15.09 9.00 -3.98
C GLY A 167 -15.04 8.21 -5.28
N PHE A 168 -13.92 7.54 -5.57
CA PHE A 168 -13.77 6.71 -6.77
C PHE A 168 -14.65 5.45 -6.75
N ALA A 169 -14.97 4.90 -5.57
CA ALA A 169 -15.95 3.82 -5.47
C ALA A 169 -17.34 4.25 -5.93
N LYS A 170 -17.75 5.49 -5.61
CA LYS A 170 -19.02 6.05 -6.09
C LYS A 170 -19.00 6.30 -7.59
N GLU A 171 -17.89 6.78 -8.14
CA GLU A 171 -17.71 6.97 -9.60
C GLU A 171 -17.80 5.64 -10.35
N ALA A 172 -17.25 4.57 -9.79
CA ALA A 172 -17.27 3.23 -10.38
C ALA A 172 -18.60 2.49 -10.21
N ALA A 173 -19.64 3.10 -9.62
CA ALA A 173 -20.89 2.43 -9.31
C ALA A 173 -21.53 1.75 -10.54
N GLY A 174 -21.94 0.48 -10.39
CA GLY A 174 -22.59 -0.30 -11.46
C GLY A 174 -21.66 -0.81 -12.56
N SER A 175 -20.36 -0.48 -12.53
CA SER A 175 -19.40 -0.84 -13.59
C SER A 175 -18.76 -2.22 -13.45
N GLY A 176 -18.99 -2.95 -12.35
CA GLY A 176 -18.28 -4.20 -12.03
C GLY A 176 -16.87 -3.99 -11.42
N VAL A 177 -16.44 -2.73 -11.27
CA VAL A 177 -15.18 -2.37 -10.62
C VAL A 177 -15.41 -2.17 -9.13
N THR A 178 -14.49 -2.66 -8.29
CA THR A 178 -14.49 -2.37 -6.85
C THR A 178 -13.31 -1.47 -6.48
N VAL A 179 -13.54 -0.56 -5.53
CA VAL A 179 -12.54 0.39 -5.05
C VAL A 179 -12.57 0.36 -3.52
N ASN A 180 -11.46 0.02 -2.88
CA ASN A 180 -11.38 -0.12 -1.43
C ASN A 180 -10.05 0.44 -0.89
N SER A 181 -10.04 0.74 0.41
CA SER A 181 -8.82 1.02 1.17
C SER A 181 -8.49 -0.16 2.10
N VAL A 182 -7.20 -0.40 2.29
CA VAL A 182 -6.67 -1.30 3.33
C VAL A 182 -5.96 -0.44 4.37
N ILE A 183 -6.41 -0.49 5.61
CA ILE A 183 -5.79 0.17 6.75
C ILE A 183 -4.77 -0.82 7.32
N ALA A 184 -3.49 -0.60 7.02
CA ALA A 184 -2.39 -1.39 7.53
C ALA A 184 -1.98 -0.89 8.93
N GLY A 185 -1.73 -1.79 9.85
CA GLY A 185 -1.16 -1.47 11.16
C GLY A 185 0.37 -1.42 11.15
N PRO A 186 0.99 -1.38 12.33
CA PRO A 186 2.45 -1.38 12.46
C PRO A 186 3.03 -2.66 11.85
N THR A 187 3.71 -2.52 10.72
CA THR A 187 4.17 -3.64 9.90
C THR A 187 5.69 -3.74 9.91
N HIS A 188 6.23 -4.94 10.06
CA HIS A 188 7.65 -5.23 10.04
C HIS A 188 8.23 -5.01 8.63
N THR A 189 8.90 -3.90 8.45
CA THR A 189 9.62 -3.55 7.22
C THR A 189 10.98 -2.97 7.60
N GLU A 190 11.94 -2.97 6.68
CA GLU A 190 13.26 -2.38 6.92
C GLU A 190 13.17 -0.96 7.52
N GLY A 191 12.35 -0.07 6.93
CA GLY A 191 12.18 1.29 7.44
C GLY A 191 11.49 1.37 8.81
N VAL A 192 10.62 0.41 9.16
CA VAL A 192 10.02 0.33 10.49
C VAL A 192 11.02 -0.25 11.49
N GLU A 193 11.86 -1.21 11.09
CA GLU A 193 12.92 -1.72 11.96
C GLU A 193 13.91 -0.61 12.33
N GLU A 194 14.36 0.19 11.36
CA GLU A 194 15.21 1.36 11.62
C GLU A 194 14.55 2.33 12.59
N PHE A 195 13.28 2.68 12.35
CA PHE A 195 12.50 3.57 13.21
C PHE A 195 12.34 3.03 14.64
N VAL A 196 12.07 1.73 14.79
CA VAL A 196 11.99 1.09 16.11
C VAL A 196 13.32 1.17 16.84
N ARG A 197 14.43 0.86 16.15
CA ARG A 197 15.78 0.93 16.74
C ARG A 197 16.17 2.34 17.19
N GLU A 198 15.77 3.36 16.44
CA GLU A 198 15.98 4.76 16.83
C GLU A 198 15.22 5.14 18.11
N LEU A 199 14.00 4.61 18.28
CA LEU A 199 13.15 4.94 19.43
C LEU A 199 13.53 4.19 20.73
N VAL A 200 13.87 2.89 20.62
CA VAL A 200 14.02 2.04 21.82
C VAL A 200 15.48 1.67 22.13
N GLY A 201 16.41 1.91 21.19
CA GLY A 201 17.85 1.66 21.32
C GLY A 201 18.39 0.70 20.27
N ALA A 202 19.45 1.14 19.59
CA ALA A 202 20.05 0.44 18.44
C ALA A 202 20.71 -0.90 18.79
N ASP A 203 21.17 -1.06 20.03
CA ASP A 203 21.96 -2.21 20.47
C ASP A 203 21.12 -3.39 21.02
N LEU A 204 19.78 -3.23 21.08
CA LEU A 204 18.91 -4.29 21.59
C LEU A 204 18.72 -5.42 20.56
N PRO A 205 18.62 -6.70 21.02
CA PRO A 205 18.15 -7.77 20.16
C PRO A 205 16.78 -7.41 19.56
N TRP A 206 16.54 -7.80 18.30
CA TRP A 206 15.31 -7.38 17.58
C TRP A 206 14.03 -7.71 18.34
N ASP A 207 13.90 -8.92 18.84
CA ASP A 207 12.69 -9.36 19.57
C ASP A 207 12.41 -8.50 20.81
N GLU A 208 13.48 -8.08 21.51
CA GLU A 208 13.35 -7.19 22.66
C GLU A 208 12.97 -5.77 22.24
N ALA A 209 13.63 -5.23 21.20
CA ALA A 209 13.32 -3.92 20.64
C ALA A 209 11.86 -3.83 20.14
N GLN A 210 11.40 -4.84 19.40
CA GLN A 210 10.03 -4.95 18.94
C GLN A 210 9.04 -5.02 20.12
N GLY A 211 9.35 -5.84 21.14
CA GLY A 211 8.51 -5.96 22.34
C GLY A 211 8.37 -4.65 23.11
N LEU A 212 9.47 -3.91 23.28
CA LEU A 212 9.48 -2.59 23.90
C LEU A 212 8.65 -1.58 23.07
N PHE A 213 8.88 -1.53 21.78
CA PHE A 213 8.13 -0.65 20.87
C PHE A 213 6.63 -0.90 20.95
N MET A 214 6.21 -2.16 20.86
CA MET A 214 4.78 -2.50 20.92
C MET A 214 4.16 -2.15 22.27
N ARG A 215 4.89 -2.37 23.37
CA ARG A 215 4.42 -2.06 24.73
C ARG A 215 4.28 -0.55 24.95
N ASP A 216 5.28 0.24 24.53
CA ASP A 216 5.41 1.63 24.94
C ASP A 216 4.83 2.61 23.90
N HIS A 217 4.85 2.25 22.60
CA HIS A 217 4.40 3.10 21.50
C HIS A 217 3.14 2.59 20.80
N ARG A 218 2.77 1.33 20.96
CA ARG A 218 1.58 0.74 20.33
C ARG A 218 0.77 -0.14 21.32
N PRO A 219 0.48 0.38 22.54
CA PRO A 219 -0.15 -0.41 23.62
C PRO A 219 -1.57 -0.90 23.27
N GLN A 220 -2.26 -0.26 22.32
CA GLN A 220 -3.59 -0.66 21.89
C GLN A 220 -3.59 -1.90 20.99
N SER A 221 -2.45 -2.28 20.39
CA SER A 221 -2.38 -3.44 19.50
C SER A 221 -2.80 -4.72 20.22
N LEU A 222 -3.85 -5.38 19.71
CA LEU A 222 -4.32 -6.65 20.27
C LEU A 222 -3.38 -7.80 19.95
N LEU A 223 -2.65 -7.74 18.83
CA LEU A 223 -1.64 -8.75 18.46
C LEU A 223 -0.36 -8.60 19.26
N ARG A 224 -0.04 -7.42 19.78
CA ARG A 224 1.16 -7.10 20.56
C ARG A 224 2.49 -7.46 19.87
N ARG A 225 2.48 -7.51 18.54
CA ARG A 225 3.64 -7.68 17.67
C ARG A 225 3.46 -6.84 16.42
N LEU A 226 4.54 -6.62 15.69
CA LEU A 226 4.43 -6.11 14.34
C LEU A 226 3.69 -7.12 13.44
N ILE A 227 3.03 -6.60 12.43
CA ILE A 227 2.35 -7.36 11.40
C ILE A 227 3.38 -7.70 10.33
N GLU A 228 3.40 -8.92 9.83
CA GLU A 228 4.26 -9.26 8.70
C GLU A 228 3.65 -8.71 7.40
N PRO A 229 4.48 -8.23 6.44
CA PRO A 229 4.00 -7.70 5.16
C PRO A 229 3.05 -8.64 4.41
N GLU A 230 3.26 -9.95 4.53
CA GLU A 230 2.42 -10.99 3.93
C GLU A 230 1.00 -11.00 4.50
N GLU A 231 0.81 -10.66 5.78
CA GLU A 231 -0.50 -10.59 6.41
C GLU A 231 -1.35 -9.45 5.79
N ILE A 232 -0.70 -8.32 5.44
CA ILE A 232 -1.34 -7.25 4.68
C ILE A 232 -1.64 -7.72 3.25
N ALA A 233 -0.66 -8.38 2.61
CA ALA A 233 -0.79 -8.88 1.26
C ALA A 233 -1.96 -9.88 1.11
N HIS A 234 -2.20 -10.74 2.09
CA HIS A 234 -3.33 -11.68 2.08
C HIS A 234 -4.68 -10.98 1.91
N LEU A 235 -4.91 -9.88 2.64
CA LEU A 235 -6.14 -9.09 2.50
C LEU A 235 -6.20 -8.40 1.12
N VAL A 236 -5.08 -7.86 0.64
CA VAL A 236 -5.01 -7.22 -0.68
C VAL A 236 -5.30 -8.22 -1.80
N VAL A 237 -4.74 -9.43 -1.75
CA VAL A 237 -4.99 -10.50 -2.73
C VAL A 237 -6.45 -10.93 -2.71
N TYR A 238 -7.06 -11.09 -1.52
CA TYR A 238 -8.48 -11.37 -1.40
C TYR A 238 -9.33 -10.27 -2.06
N LEU A 239 -9.08 -9.00 -1.74
CA LEU A 239 -9.81 -7.87 -2.30
C LEU A 239 -9.60 -7.69 -3.80
N SER A 240 -8.47 -8.18 -4.33
CA SER A 240 -8.16 -8.20 -5.76
C SER A 240 -8.88 -9.32 -6.51
N SER A 241 -9.43 -10.29 -5.81
CA SER A 241 -10.05 -11.47 -6.41
C SER A 241 -11.52 -11.26 -6.81
N PRO A 242 -12.08 -12.14 -7.65
CA PRO A 242 -13.53 -12.17 -7.91
C PRO A 242 -14.37 -12.44 -6.66
N LEU A 243 -13.80 -13.07 -5.64
CA LEU A 243 -14.50 -13.43 -4.39
C LEU A 243 -14.88 -12.22 -3.54
N ALA A 244 -14.20 -11.08 -3.74
CA ALA A 244 -14.48 -9.82 -3.06
C ALA A 244 -15.45 -8.90 -3.83
N SER A 245 -16.24 -9.43 -4.78
CA SER A 245 -17.13 -8.64 -5.65
C SER A 245 -18.22 -7.85 -4.90
N ALA A 246 -18.57 -8.25 -3.70
CA ALA A 246 -19.53 -7.54 -2.85
C ALA A 246 -18.89 -6.47 -1.97
N THR A 247 -17.55 -6.34 -2.00
CA THR A 247 -16.79 -5.40 -1.16
C THR A 247 -16.30 -4.22 -2.00
N THR A 248 -16.96 -3.07 -1.85
CA THR A 248 -16.57 -1.82 -2.52
C THR A 248 -16.88 -0.59 -1.68
N GLY A 249 -16.03 0.42 -1.75
CA GLY A 249 -16.14 1.66 -1.00
C GLY A 249 -15.86 1.51 0.50
N GLY A 250 -15.28 0.39 0.90
CA GLY A 250 -14.91 0.09 2.28
C GLY A 250 -13.48 0.53 2.61
N ALA A 251 -13.24 0.69 3.91
CA ALA A 251 -11.92 0.76 4.52
C ALA A 251 -11.76 -0.48 5.41
N LEU A 252 -10.93 -1.43 4.99
CA LEU A 252 -10.79 -2.71 5.67
C LEU A 252 -9.49 -2.73 6.46
N ARG A 253 -9.56 -3.18 7.70
CA ARG A 253 -8.41 -3.17 8.61
C ARG A 253 -7.64 -4.48 8.56
N ALA A 254 -6.32 -4.36 8.46
CA ALA A 254 -5.32 -5.36 8.78
C ALA A 254 -4.30 -4.70 9.73
N ASP A 255 -4.78 -4.24 10.88
CA ASP A 255 -4.10 -3.36 11.83
C ASP A 255 -3.74 -4.02 13.16
N GLY A 256 -3.96 -5.34 13.27
CA GLY A 256 -3.71 -6.08 14.51
C GLY A 256 -4.60 -5.64 15.68
N GLY A 257 -5.74 -5.00 15.39
CA GLY A 257 -6.64 -4.44 16.39
C GLY A 257 -6.09 -3.18 17.05
N TYR A 258 -5.18 -2.45 16.40
CA TYR A 258 -4.61 -1.23 16.95
C TYR A 258 -5.62 -0.08 17.03
N VAL A 259 -6.46 0.06 16.05
CA VAL A 259 -7.53 1.07 16.07
C VAL A 259 -8.63 0.64 17.04
N ASP A 260 -8.74 1.32 18.18
CA ASP A 260 -9.77 1.07 19.20
C ASP A 260 -11.12 1.65 18.77
N SER A 261 -11.70 1.05 17.76
CA SER A 261 -13.03 1.39 17.23
C SER A 261 -13.68 0.17 16.60
N VAL A 262 -14.99 0.00 16.82
CA VAL A 262 -15.80 -1.04 16.16
C VAL A 262 -15.94 -0.74 14.65
N LEU A 263 -15.96 0.53 14.28
CA LEU A 263 -16.04 1.01 12.89
C LEU A 263 -14.71 1.66 12.49
N PRO A 264 -14.32 1.56 11.21
CA PRO A 264 -13.14 2.24 10.68
C PRO A 264 -13.28 3.76 10.73
#